data_98a8ef79bb568978e22b8d714a834fd7
#
_entry.id   98a8ef79bb568978e22b8d714a834fd7
#
_cell.length_a   1.000
_cell.length_b   1.000
_cell.length_c   1.000
_cell.angle_alpha   90.00
_cell.angle_beta   90.00
_cell.angle_gamma   90.00
#
_symmetry.space_group_name_H-M   'P 1'
#
loop_
_entity.id
_entity.type
_entity.pdbx_description
1 polymer ?
#
loop_
_entity_poly.entity_id
_entity_poly.type
_entity_poly.pdbx_seq_one_letter_code
_entity_poly.pdbx_strand_id
1 'polypeptide(L)'
;MHVRLQFLAALLGVALMGSCSHPPPPAGADAARAAADARPAGCFLATRLKGALEAAIDWRGDALLCEGGARPEGRGLRASFAGKGPQGEALRVVFGIAALPGAGESRNVATHLTLIVEGSGKLYATQGDAQCTTELLQQSPLAAQPGQWRMRARGYCIDPAATLDASARLYMERFDFEGLARFDPEDLNVVPKP
;
A
#
# COMPACT_ATOMS: atom_id res chain seq x y z
N MET A 1 -73.63 5.85 -58.53
CA MET A 1 -73.57 4.38 -58.49
C MET A 1 -72.47 3.92 -57.64
N HIS A 2 -72.74 3.15 -56.61
CA HIS A 2 -71.94 2.35 -55.73
C HIS A 2 -70.82 3.04 -54.87
N VAL A 3 -71.25 3.39 -53.66
CA VAL A 3 -70.52 3.60 -52.43
C VAL A 3 -69.91 2.28 -52.00
N ARG A 4 -68.58 2.29 -51.62
CA ARG A 4 -68.06 1.28 -50.71
C ARG A 4 -67.27 1.95 -49.61
N LEU A 5 -67.79 1.77 -48.45
CA LEU A 5 -67.29 2.08 -47.12
C LEU A 5 -66.15 1.12 -46.80
N GLN A 6 -64.98 1.63 -46.39
CA GLN A 6 -63.91 0.79 -45.80
C GLN A 6 -63.52 1.34 -44.44
N PHE A 7 -63.67 0.45 -43.48
CA PHE A 7 -63.38 0.66 -42.04
C PHE A 7 -61.88 0.81 -41.80
N LEU A 8 -61.54 1.88 -41.08
CA LEU A 8 -60.20 2.00 -40.46
C LEU A 8 -60.23 1.28 -39.11
N ALA A 9 -59.38 0.23 -38.96
CA ALA A 9 -59.07 -0.39 -37.69
C ALA A 9 -57.84 0.27 -37.11
N ALA A 10 -57.98 1.00 -36.00
CA ALA A 10 -56.88 1.56 -35.22
C ALA A 10 -56.31 0.48 -34.31
N LEU A 11 -55.07 0.09 -34.56
CA LEU A 11 -54.25 -0.76 -33.65
C LEU A 11 -53.50 0.13 -32.66
N LEU A 12 -53.95 0.12 -31.38
CA LEU A 12 -53.21 0.66 -30.25
C LEU A 12 -52.05 -0.29 -29.91
N GLY A 13 -50.82 0.12 -30.22
CA GLY A 13 -49.60 -0.53 -29.76
C GLY A 13 -49.26 -0.05 -28.35
N VAL A 14 -49.45 -0.91 -27.35
CA VAL A 14 -48.94 -0.68 -25.99
C VAL A 14 -47.47 -1.01 -25.94
N ALA A 15 -46.59 0.01 -25.87
CA ALA A 15 -45.18 -0.14 -25.62
C ALA A 15 -44.95 -0.44 -24.13
N LEU A 16 -44.66 -1.68 -23.78
CA LEU A 16 -44.14 -2.06 -22.47
C LEU A 16 -42.67 -1.60 -22.36
N MET A 17 -42.46 -0.45 -21.72
CA MET A 17 -41.12 -0.06 -21.27
C MET A 17 -40.70 -0.94 -20.07
N GLY A 18 -39.94 -1.99 -20.35
CA GLY A 18 -39.30 -2.79 -19.33
C GLY A 18 -38.22 -1.97 -18.63
N SER A 19 -38.50 -1.43 -17.45
CA SER A 19 -37.49 -0.87 -16.54
C SER A 19 -36.59 -2.00 -16.05
N CYS A 20 -35.35 -2.08 -16.56
CA CYS A 20 -34.31 -2.90 -15.96
C CYS A 20 -33.92 -2.31 -14.59
N SER A 21 -34.63 -2.73 -13.54
CA SER A 21 -34.20 -2.44 -12.16
C SER A 21 -32.95 -3.26 -11.87
N HIS A 22 -31.78 -2.62 -11.87
CA HIS A 22 -30.58 -3.22 -11.30
C HIS A 22 -30.81 -3.38 -9.79
N PRO A 23 -30.61 -4.58 -9.22
CA PRO A 23 -30.64 -4.72 -7.77
C PRO A 23 -29.55 -3.84 -7.16
N PRO A 24 -29.81 -3.13 -6.05
CA PRO A 24 -28.80 -2.35 -5.37
C PRO A 24 -27.67 -3.29 -4.90
N PRO A 25 -26.40 -2.87 -4.97
CA PRO A 25 -25.28 -3.67 -4.47
C PRO A 25 -25.51 -3.97 -2.98
N PRO A 26 -25.12 -5.16 -2.51
CA PRO A 26 -25.32 -5.54 -1.12
C PRO A 26 -24.59 -4.55 -0.21
N ALA A 27 -25.34 -3.91 0.69
CA ALA A 27 -24.88 -2.88 1.63
C ALA A 27 -23.69 -3.31 2.54
N GLY A 28 -23.33 -4.60 2.52
CA GLY A 28 -22.18 -5.14 3.25
C GLY A 28 -20.82 -4.85 2.61
N ALA A 29 -20.74 -4.62 1.30
CA ALA A 29 -19.47 -4.40 0.62
C ALA A 29 -18.86 -3.01 0.91
N ASP A 30 -19.72 -2.00 1.03
CA ASP A 30 -19.29 -0.64 1.34
C ASP A 30 -18.97 -0.48 2.82
N ALA A 31 -19.68 -1.16 3.71
CA ALA A 31 -19.39 -1.20 5.14
C ALA A 31 -18.07 -1.95 5.44
N ALA A 32 -17.77 -3.02 4.73
CA ALA A 32 -16.49 -3.73 4.84
C ALA A 32 -15.31 -2.90 4.30
N ARG A 33 -15.54 -2.11 3.26
CA ARG A 33 -14.54 -1.17 2.73
C ARG A 33 -14.29 0.00 3.68
N ALA A 34 -15.36 0.60 4.22
CA ALA A 34 -15.26 1.67 5.21
C ALA A 34 -14.60 1.19 6.52
N ALA A 35 -14.86 -0.05 6.95
CA ALA A 35 -14.20 -0.64 8.11
C ALA A 35 -12.72 -0.97 7.86
N ALA A 36 -12.32 -1.29 6.62
CA ALA A 36 -10.92 -1.46 6.23
C ALA A 36 -10.16 -0.12 6.20
N ASP A 37 -10.85 0.98 5.92
CA ASP A 37 -10.29 2.33 5.93
C ASP A 37 -10.30 3.01 7.31
N ALA A 38 -11.09 2.50 8.27
CA ALA A 38 -11.15 2.97 9.65
C ALA A 38 -10.05 2.39 10.54
N ARG A 39 -8.83 2.24 10.02
CA ARG A 39 -7.67 1.86 10.86
C ARG A 39 -7.28 3.03 11.75
N PRO A 40 -6.93 2.77 13.03
CA PRO A 40 -6.53 3.84 13.93
C PRO A 40 -5.37 4.63 13.33
N ALA A 41 -5.43 5.95 13.46
CA ALA A 41 -4.34 6.83 13.07
C ALA A 41 -3.11 6.48 13.92
N GLY A 42 -2.10 5.90 13.29
CA GLY A 42 -0.89 5.48 13.99
C GLY A 42 -0.03 4.57 13.10
N CYS A 43 1.20 4.37 13.51
CA CYS A 43 2.09 3.45 12.81
C CYS A 43 1.58 2.02 12.90
N PHE A 44 1.66 1.31 11.79
CA PHE A 44 1.49 -0.14 11.76
C PHE A 44 2.32 -0.77 10.62
N LEU A 45 2.63 -2.05 10.77
CA LEU A 45 3.16 -2.90 9.72
C LEU A 45 2.48 -4.26 9.79
N ALA A 46 1.83 -4.65 8.69
CA ALA A 46 1.26 -5.99 8.51
C ALA A 46 1.95 -6.68 7.33
N THR A 47 2.53 -7.86 7.55
CA THR A 47 3.18 -8.66 6.52
C THR A 47 3.31 -10.13 6.93
N ARG A 48 3.61 -10.98 5.95
CA ARG A 48 3.95 -12.38 6.18
C ARG A 48 5.32 -12.67 5.60
N LEU A 49 6.16 -13.25 6.44
CA LEU A 49 7.51 -13.69 6.11
C LEU A 49 7.54 -15.21 6.00
N LYS A 50 8.33 -15.74 5.06
CA LYS A 50 8.58 -17.18 4.85
C LYS A 50 10.05 -17.45 4.56
N GLY A 51 10.48 -18.67 4.80
CA GLY A 51 11.85 -19.13 4.55
C GLY A 51 12.71 -19.08 5.78
N ALA A 52 13.84 -18.37 5.75
CA ALA A 52 14.78 -18.33 6.87
C ALA A 52 14.20 -17.77 8.19
N LEU A 53 13.11 -17.04 8.10
CA LEU A 53 12.27 -16.61 9.21
C LEU A 53 10.81 -16.75 8.81
N GLU A 54 10.03 -17.53 9.57
CA GLU A 54 8.59 -17.65 9.35
C GLU A 54 7.85 -16.83 10.42
N ALA A 55 7.14 -15.79 9.97
CA ALA A 55 6.41 -14.90 10.86
C ALA A 55 5.19 -14.27 10.18
N ALA A 56 4.07 -14.20 10.90
CA ALA A 56 2.99 -13.27 10.60
C ALA A 56 3.22 -12.04 11.47
N ILE A 57 3.60 -10.94 10.85
CA ILE A 57 3.82 -9.65 11.52
C ILE A 57 2.53 -8.85 11.41
N ASP A 58 2.04 -8.38 12.54
CA ASP A 58 0.97 -7.39 12.66
C ASP A 58 1.32 -6.45 13.81
N TRP A 59 2.29 -5.59 13.57
CA TRP A 59 2.77 -4.65 14.56
C TRP A 59 1.90 -3.41 14.57
N ARG A 60 1.47 -2.99 15.77
CA ARG A 60 0.59 -1.83 15.99
C ARG A 60 0.86 -1.21 17.35
N GLY A 61 0.42 0.04 17.50
CA GLY A 61 0.41 0.75 18.78
C GLY A 61 1.77 1.28 19.21
N ASP A 62 1.84 1.70 20.46
CA ASP A 62 2.93 2.50 21.01
C ASP A 62 4.26 1.75 21.15
N ALA A 63 4.23 0.43 21.14
CA ALA A 63 5.46 -0.38 21.18
C ALA A 63 6.15 -0.50 19.81
N LEU A 64 5.49 -0.11 18.73
CA LEU A 64 6.06 -0.09 17.41
C LEU A 64 6.87 1.20 17.20
N LEU A 65 8.16 1.05 16.97
CA LEU A 65 8.99 2.15 16.52
C LEU A 65 8.84 2.27 15.01
N CYS A 66 8.35 3.43 14.55
CA CYS A 66 8.28 3.72 13.14
C CYS A 66 8.92 5.08 12.84
N GLU A 67 9.76 5.10 11.84
CA GLU A 67 10.45 6.29 11.36
C GLU A 67 10.57 6.28 9.84
N GLY A 68 10.62 7.44 9.26
CA GLY A 68 10.79 7.57 7.82
C GLY A 68 11.34 8.95 7.45
N GLY A 69 11.75 9.05 6.19
CA GLY A 69 12.31 10.26 5.63
C GLY A 69 12.80 10.05 4.21
N ALA A 70 13.59 10.99 3.71
CA ALA A 70 14.29 10.81 2.45
C ALA A 70 15.34 9.69 2.55
N ARG A 71 15.62 9.03 1.44
CA ARG A 71 16.75 8.09 1.34
C ARG A 71 18.07 8.88 1.35
N PRO A 72 19.11 8.35 2.00
CA PRO A 72 20.42 9.02 2.06
C PRO A 72 21.00 9.35 0.68
N GLU A 73 20.67 8.54 -0.33
CA GLU A 73 21.12 8.74 -1.72
C GLU A 73 20.37 9.87 -2.44
N GLY A 74 19.46 10.57 -1.76
CA GLY A 74 18.72 11.72 -2.29
C GLY A 74 17.63 11.37 -3.31
N ARG A 75 17.33 10.09 -3.51
CA ARG A 75 16.28 9.63 -4.43
C ARG A 75 15.38 8.61 -3.79
N GLY A 76 14.23 9.05 -3.32
CA GLY A 76 13.23 8.16 -2.77
C GLY A 76 12.96 8.37 -1.29
N LEU A 77 12.14 7.48 -0.77
CA LEU A 77 11.65 7.47 0.59
C LEU A 77 12.20 6.27 1.34
N ARG A 78 12.39 6.43 2.63
CA ARG A 78 12.67 5.34 3.56
C ARG A 78 11.55 5.26 4.59
N ALA A 79 11.05 4.05 4.85
CA ALA A 79 10.18 3.74 5.98
C ALA A 79 10.79 2.59 6.78
N SER A 80 10.89 2.73 8.09
CA SER A 80 11.52 1.76 9.01
C SER A 80 10.56 1.45 10.15
N PHE A 81 10.43 0.16 10.44
CA PHE A 81 9.57 -0.36 11.49
C PHE A 81 10.37 -1.32 12.36
N ALA A 82 10.36 -1.13 13.68
CA ALA A 82 11.02 -2.04 14.59
C ALA A 82 10.04 -2.58 15.63
N GLY A 83 10.04 -3.89 15.80
CA GLY A 83 9.14 -4.62 16.69
C GLY A 83 9.70 -5.97 17.08
N LYS A 84 8.86 -6.80 17.72
CA LYS A 84 9.23 -8.16 18.13
C LYS A 84 8.75 -9.19 17.12
N GLY A 85 9.63 -10.13 16.80
CA GLY A 85 9.27 -11.34 16.06
C GLY A 85 8.62 -12.40 16.93
N PRO A 86 8.21 -13.53 16.33
CA PRO A 86 7.43 -14.56 17.02
C PRO A 86 8.18 -15.26 18.14
N GLN A 87 9.51 -15.26 18.13
CA GLN A 87 10.34 -15.84 19.18
C GLN A 87 10.88 -14.79 20.16
N GLY A 88 10.37 -13.54 20.07
CA GLY A 88 10.78 -12.41 20.91
C GLY A 88 12.03 -11.67 20.42
N GLU A 89 12.62 -12.12 19.31
CA GLU A 89 13.75 -11.43 18.66
C GLU A 89 13.37 -10.01 18.23
N ALA A 90 14.29 -9.08 18.34
CA ALA A 90 14.08 -7.74 17.85
C ALA A 90 14.30 -7.71 16.32
N LEU A 91 13.28 -7.28 15.60
CA LEU A 91 13.30 -7.19 14.13
C LEU A 91 13.16 -5.75 13.70
N ARG A 92 13.88 -5.39 12.63
CA ARG A 92 13.70 -4.12 11.94
C ARG A 92 13.45 -4.39 10.46
N VAL A 93 12.34 -3.86 9.95
CA VAL A 93 11.96 -3.90 8.53
C VAL A 93 12.12 -2.52 7.95
N VAL A 94 12.86 -2.41 6.85
CA VAL A 94 13.12 -1.14 6.17
C VAL A 94 12.69 -1.26 4.72
N PHE A 95 11.85 -0.33 4.28
CA PHE A 95 11.46 -0.16 2.90
C PHE A 95 12.18 1.06 2.31
N GLY A 96 12.87 0.88 1.20
CA GLY A 96 13.39 1.94 0.36
C GLY A 96 12.50 2.06 -0.88
N ILE A 97 11.72 3.13 -1.00
CA ILE A 97 10.71 3.31 -2.05
C ILE A 97 11.22 4.36 -3.02
N ALA A 98 11.24 4.05 -4.32
CA ALA A 98 11.76 4.94 -5.37
C ALA A 98 10.72 5.99 -5.78
N ALA A 99 10.08 6.65 -4.81
CA ALA A 99 9.15 7.75 -5.01
C ALA A 99 9.71 9.03 -4.39
N LEU A 100 9.43 10.16 -5.00
CA LEU A 100 9.82 11.44 -4.43
C LEU A 100 8.94 11.80 -3.22
N PRO A 101 9.49 12.51 -2.21
CA PRO A 101 8.70 13.14 -1.17
C PRO A 101 7.68 14.11 -1.80
N GLY A 102 6.45 14.10 -1.29
CA GLY A 102 5.43 15.00 -1.77
C GLY A 102 4.02 14.51 -1.50
N ALA A 103 3.05 15.44 -1.50
CA ALA A 103 1.65 15.09 -1.30
C ALA A 103 1.09 14.35 -2.51
N GLY A 104 0.23 13.38 -2.23
CA GLY A 104 -0.50 12.67 -3.26
C GLY A 104 -0.33 11.16 -3.25
N GLU A 105 -0.59 10.58 -4.40
CA GLU A 105 -0.59 9.14 -4.62
C GLU A 105 0.42 8.75 -5.70
N SER A 106 1.17 7.68 -5.45
CA SER A 106 2.04 7.04 -6.43
C SER A 106 1.69 5.56 -6.54
N ARG A 107 1.83 5.00 -7.74
CA ARG A 107 1.47 3.59 -8.01
C ARG A 107 2.63 2.84 -8.66
N ASN A 108 2.70 1.54 -8.35
CA ASN A 108 3.67 0.61 -8.94
C ASN A 108 5.11 1.10 -8.83
N VAL A 109 5.47 1.56 -7.62
CA VAL A 109 6.77 2.14 -7.35
C VAL A 109 7.75 1.04 -6.98
N ALA A 110 8.93 1.04 -7.62
CA ALA A 110 10.02 0.13 -7.29
C ALA A 110 10.45 0.28 -5.83
N THR A 111 10.66 -0.84 -5.17
CA THR A 111 10.85 -0.87 -3.71
C THR A 111 11.95 -1.86 -3.32
N HIS A 112 12.83 -1.41 -2.45
CA HIS A 112 13.85 -2.23 -1.80
C HIS A 112 13.40 -2.64 -0.41
N LEU A 113 13.64 -3.89 -0.05
CA LEU A 113 13.38 -4.43 1.28
C LEU A 113 14.69 -4.78 1.99
N THR A 114 14.81 -4.36 3.25
CA THR A 114 15.83 -4.87 4.18
C THR A 114 15.14 -5.34 5.46
N LEU A 115 15.48 -6.54 5.93
CA LEU A 115 15.10 -7.05 7.24
C LEU A 115 16.35 -7.33 8.06
N ILE A 116 16.39 -6.79 9.26
CA ILE A 116 17.50 -6.95 10.21
C ILE A 116 16.97 -7.70 11.43
N VAL A 117 17.67 -8.78 11.82
CA VAL A 117 17.49 -9.44 13.11
C VAL A 117 18.50 -8.81 14.07
N GLU A 118 18.02 -7.83 14.85
CA GLU A 118 18.89 -7.03 15.71
C GLU A 118 19.61 -7.90 16.74
N GLY A 119 20.87 -7.59 16.98
CA GLY A 119 21.73 -8.33 17.93
C GLY A 119 22.28 -9.67 17.41
N SER A 120 21.82 -10.17 16.26
CA SER A 120 22.30 -11.42 15.67
C SER A 120 23.29 -11.23 14.52
N GLY A 121 23.44 -10.01 14.01
CA GLY A 121 24.19 -9.70 12.80
C GLY A 121 23.55 -10.20 11.50
N LYS A 122 22.37 -10.80 11.54
CA LYS A 122 21.66 -11.28 10.34
C LYS A 122 20.92 -10.15 9.66
N LEU A 123 21.21 -9.97 8.39
CA LEU A 123 20.55 -9.00 7.51
C LEU A 123 20.13 -9.70 6.23
N TYR A 124 18.89 -9.51 5.84
CA TYR A 124 18.33 -9.94 4.56
C TYR A 124 17.96 -8.71 3.74
N ALA A 125 18.42 -8.65 2.50
CA ALA A 125 18.13 -7.52 1.62
C ALA A 125 17.77 -8.00 0.21
N THR A 126 16.87 -7.29 -0.45
CA THR A 126 16.65 -7.43 -1.89
C THR A 126 17.83 -6.80 -2.64
N GLN A 127 18.12 -7.31 -3.84
CA GLN A 127 19.19 -6.73 -4.68
C GLN A 127 18.59 -5.64 -5.57
N GLY A 128 18.69 -4.39 -5.11
CA GLY A 128 18.13 -3.24 -5.81
C GLY A 128 16.62 -3.04 -5.58
N ASP A 129 16.06 -2.09 -6.26
CA ASP A 129 14.68 -1.61 -6.04
C ASP A 129 13.62 -2.42 -6.83
N ALA A 130 14.02 -3.30 -7.76
CA ALA A 130 13.09 -3.95 -8.68
C ALA A 130 12.45 -5.25 -8.14
N GLN A 131 12.89 -5.75 -6.97
CA GLN A 131 12.42 -7.03 -6.44
C GLN A 131 11.13 -6.93 -5.62
N CYS A 132 10.79 -5.73 -5.18
CA CYS A 132 9.49 -5.44 -4.57
C CYS A 132 8.81 -4.29 -5.31
N THR A 133 7.50 -4.26 -5.22
CA THR A 133 6.67 -3.19 -5.80
C THR A 133 5.74 -2.63 -4.73
N THR A 134 5.79 -1.34 -4.50
CA THR A 134 4.73 -0.62 -3.79
C THR A 134 3.61 -0.32 -4.79
N GLU A 135 2.52 -1.10 -4.70
CA GLU A 135 1.35 -0.96 -5.59
C GLU A 135 0.65 0.38 -5.41
N LEU A 136 0.60 0.84 -4.17
CA LEU A 136 0.00 2.10 -3.79
C LEU A 136 0.81 2.74 -2.66
N LEU A 137 1.22 3.97 -2.87
CA LEU A 137 1.82 4.85 -1.88
C LEU A 137 0.99 6.13 -1.79
N GLN A 138 0.53 6.45 -0.61
CA GLN A 138 -0.15 7.72 -0.29
C GLN A 138 0.70 8.52 0.68
N GLN A 139 0.91 9.80 0.38
CA GLN A 139 1.67 10.72 1.21
C GLN A 139 0.82 11.96 1.51
N SER A 140 0.75 12.35 2.77
CA SER A 140 0.04 13.55 3.18
C SER A 140 0.77 14.27 4.31
N PRO A 141 0.88 15.60 4.26
CA PRO A 141 1.47 16.37 5.36
C PRO A 141 0.56 16.30 6.59
N LEU A 142 1.18 16.32 7.77
CA LEU A 142 0.45 16.43 9.03
C LEU A 142 0.33 17.90 9.40
N ALA A 143 -0.90 18.44 9.32
CA ALA A 143 -1.17 19.87 9.54
C ALA A 143 -0.69 20.38 10.92
N ALA A 144 -0.75 19.53 11.95
CA ALA A 144 -0.35 19.88 13.31
C ALA A 144 1.18 19.80 13.55
N GLN A 145 1.96 19.27 12.61
CA GLN A 145 3.39 19.00 12.80
C GLN A 145 4.16 19.32 11.51
N PRO A 146 4.59 20.57 11.34
CA PRO A 146 5.36 20.98 10.16
C PRO A 146 6.58 20.06 9.90
N GLY A 147 6.78 19.69 8.64
CA GLY A 147 7.85 18.76 8.23
C GLY A 147 7.56 17.30 8.50
N GLN A 148 6.45 16.95 9.17
CA GLN A 148 6.01 15.56 9.32
C GLN A 148 4.95 15.18 8.30
N TRP A 149 5.06 13.95 7.85
CA TRP A 149 4.24 13.36 6.82
C TRP A 149 3.74 11.99 7.26
N ARG A 150 2.52 11.68 6.86
CA ARG A 150 1.99 10.33 6.93
C ARG A 150 2.26 9.64 5.60
N MET A 151 2.82 8.44 5.66
CA MET A 151 3.00 7.56 4.51
C MET A 151 2.17 6.30 4.74
N ARG A 152 1.31 5.96 3.79
CA ARG A 152 0.60 4.69 3.76
C ARG A 152 0.97 3.96 2.48
N ALA A 153 1.37 2.70 2.59
CA ALA A 153 1.78 1.91 1.45
C ALA A 153 1.31 0.47 1.56
N ARG A 154 1.03 -0.13 0.42
CA ARG A 154 0.81 -1.56 0.26
C ARG A 154 1.52 -2.06 -0.98
N GLY A 155 1.99 -3.31 -0.92
CA GLY A 155 2.72 -3.88 -2.03
C GLY A 155 3.10 -5.33 -1.80
N TYR A 156 4.03 -5.82 -2.60
CA TYR A 156 4.51 -7.20 -2.57
C TYR A 156 5.96 -7.30 -3.04
N CYS A 157 6.61 -8.43 -2.75
CA CYS A 157 7.90 -8.76 -3.31
C CYS A 157 7.76 -10.01 -4.21
N ILE A 158 8.42 -9.98 -5.37
CA ILE A 158 8.44 -11.09 -6.33
C ILE A 158 9.64 -12.00 -6.10
N ASP A 159 10.74 -11.45 -5.58
CA ASP A 159 11.97 -12.17 -5.29
C ASP A 159 12.31 -12.10 -3.80
N PRO A 160 13.04 -13.10 -3.27
CA PRO A 160 13.43 -13.11 -1.87
C PRO A 160 14.51 -12.08 -1.56
N ALA A 161 14.45 -11.53 -0.35
CA ALA A 161 15.61 -10.92 0.27
C ALA A 161 16.59 -12.03 0.68
N ALA A 162 17.88 -11.79 0.49
CA ALA A 162 18.93 -12.75 0.82
C ALA A 162 19.94 -12.15 1.82
N THR A 163 20.65 -13.03 2.56
CA THR A 163 21.84 -12.64 3.30
C THR A 163 22.96 -12.23 2.35
N LEU A 164 23.95 -11.47 2.82
CA LEU A 164 25.07 -11.00 1.99
C LEU A 164 25.85 -12.13 1.31
N ASP A 165 25.95 -13.28 1.97
CA ASP A 165 26.60 -14.49 1.46
C ASP A 165 25.64 -15.39 0.65
N ALA A 166 24.39 -14.95 0.47
CA ALA A 166 23.30 -15.66 -0.20
C ALA A 166 22.97 -17.06 0.40
N SER A 167 23.47 -17.38 1.61
CA SER A 167 23.26 -18.67 2.27
C SER A 167 21.83 -18.85 2.78
N ALA A 168 21.10 -17.76 3.02
CA ALA A 168 19.72 -17.80 3.49
C ALA A 168 18.83 -16.80 2.74
N ARG A 169 17.59 -17.19 2.55
CA ARG A 169 16.59 -16.39 1.82
C ARG A 169 15.34 -16.21 2.65
N LEU A 170 14.72 -15.03 2.52
CA LEU A 170 13.51 -14.65 3.20
C LEU A 170 12.55 -14.03 2.17
N TYR A 171 11.33 -14.53 2.15
CA TYR A 171 10.25 -14.03 1.29
C TYR A 171 9.31 -13.16 2.10
N MET A 172 8.99 -11.98 1.58
CA MET A 172 7.90 -11.12 2.05
C MET A 172 6.82 -11.10 0.97
N GLU A 173 5.71 -11.82 1.18
CA GLU A 173 4.68 -11.99 0.15
C GLU A 173 3.96 -10.67 -0.14
N ARG A 174 3.42 -10.07 0.91
CA ARG A 174 2.71 -8.79 0.84
C ARG A 174 3.04 -7.96 2.07
N PHE A 175 2.98 -6.66 1.90
CA PHE A 175 3.09 -5.71 3.00
C PHE A 175 1.99 -4.66 2.90
N ASP A 176 1.56 -4.19 4.06
CA ASP A 176 0.66 -3.05 4.24
C ASP A 176 1.15 -2.29 5.48
N PHE A 177 1.43 -1.02 5.34
CA PHE A 177 1.90 -0.22 6.45
C PHE A 177 1.38 1.21 6.43
N GLU A 178 1.34 1.82 7.60
CA GLU A 178 1.29 3.26 7.79
C GLU A 178 2.44 3.67 8.69
N GLY A 179 3.18 4.70 8.28
CA GLY A 179 4.32 5.22 9.00
C GLY A 179 4.38 6.73 8.95
N LEU A 180 5.22 7.29 9.79
CA LEU A 180 5.53 8.70 9.81
C LEU A 180 6.89 8.94 9.14
N ALA A 181 6.99 10.02 8.39
CA ALA A 181 8.24 10.47 7.80
C ALA A 181 8.49 11.93 8.13
N ARG A 182 9.75 12.29 8.23
CA ARG A 182 10.18 13.67 8.29
C ARG A 182 10.93 14.02 7.02
N PHE A 183 10.52 15.12 6.39
CA PHE A 183 11.22 15.70 5.25
C PHE A 183 11.66 17.12 5.59
N ASP A 184 12.90 17.41 5.30
CA ASP A 184 13.40 18.78 5.32
C ASP A 184 12.95 19.52 4.05
N PRO A 185 12.90 20.85 4.05
CA PRO A 185 12.52 21.63 2.87
C PRO A 185 13.31 21.28 1.61
N GLU A 186 14.57 20.88 1.77
CA GLU A 186 15.45 20.45 0.68
C GLU A 186 14.98 19.16 0.03
N ASP A 187 14.48 18.20 0.83
CA ASP A 187 13.94 16.92 0.34
C ASP A 187 12.71 17.11 -0.57
N LEU A 188 11.92 18.15 -0.29
CA LEU A 188 10.69 18.46 -1.02
C LEU A 188 10.95 19.23 -2.33
N ASN A 189 12.16 19.78 -2.51
CA ASN A 189 12.55 20.57 -3.66
C ASN A 189 13.39 19.79 -4.68
N VAL A 190 13.47 18.47 -4.55
CA VAL A 190 14.22 17.64 -5.49
C VAL A 190 13.50 17.62 -6.84
N VAL A 191 13.96 18.47 -7.76
CA VAL A 191 13.56 18.40 -9.16
C VAL A 191 14.18 17.14 -9.76
N PRO A 192 13.40 16.25 -10.39
CA PRO A 192 13.97 15.09 -11.10
C PRO A 192 14.99 15.59 -12.12
N LYS A 193 16.23 15.17 -11.98
CA LYS A 193 17.23 15.46 -13.00
C LYS A 193 16.87 14.65 -14.24
N PRO A 194 16.79 15.28 -15.42
CA PRO A 194 16.41 14.63 -16.67
C PRO A 194 17.33 13.46 -17.05
#